data_b6ecf8588dc3e4822813ec5a39c9268a
#
_entry.id   b6ecf8588dc3e4822813ec5a39c9268a
#
_cell.length_a   1.000
_cell.length_b   1.000
_cell.length_c   1.000
_cell.angle_alpha   90.00
_cell.angle_beta   90.00
_cell.angle_gamma   90.00
#
_symmetry.space_group_name_H-M   'P 1'
#
loop_
_entity.id
_entity.type
_entity.pdbx_description
1 polymer ?
#
loop_
_entity_poly.entity_id
_entity_poly.type
_entity_poly.pdbx_seq_one_letter_code
_entity_poly.pdbx_strand_id
1 'polypeptide(L)'
;MPTVKPDFPFDDYHRLMSLDLVPTRLLICQGMSGSGKTTAIEYLCEHHSHLCDRSARTFRLTGPRCQLPALQNELVVLDDIRFLRQLLPLGRLLRAGNTVLVASHLAPVFFLPWRLLWSSRVFVMDQDEGKIERYLAHKQVPFSRQAVLQYCHLFGANYLDVDFILERRPGADFDEALAYFLKFCQLDLTPNPLSS
;
A
#
# COMPACT_ATOMS: atom_id res chain seq x y z
N MET A 1 5.09 14.24 3.38
CA MET A 1 3.66 14.50 3.13
C MET A 1 2.92 13.88 4.28
N PRO A 2 2.03 14.57 4.98
CA PRO A 2 1.17 13.93 5.95
C PRO A 2 0.32 12.92 5.19
N THR A 3 0.42 11.64 5.56
CA THR A 3 -0.50 10.61 5.09
C THR A 3 -1.88 10.99 5.61
N VAL A 4 -2.78 11.40 4.72
CA VAL A 4 -4.18 11.63 5.07
C VAL A 4 -4.70 10.25 5.49
N LYS A 5 -4.91 10.06 6.79
CA LYS A 5 -5.53 8.84 7.30
C LYS A 5 -6.95 8.81 6.73
N PRO A 6 -7.34 7.77 6.03
CA PRO A 6 -8.71 7.66 5.59
C PRO A 6 -9.58 7.50 6.84
N ASP A 7 -10.55 8.39 7.01
CA ASP A 7 -11.49 8.37 8.14
C ASP A 7 -12.49 7.19 8.06
N PHE A 8 -12.32 6.30 7.08
CA PHE A 8 -13.24 5.20 6.88
C PHE A 8 -12.51 3.86 6.78
N PRO A 9 -13.08 2.81 7.40
CA PRO A 9 -12.50 1.48 7.36
C PRO A 9 -12.72 0.87 5.97
N PHE A 10 -11.63 0.71 5.23
CA PHE A 10 -11.65 -0.10 4.00
C PHE A 10 -11.90 -1.57 4.34
N ASP A 11 -12.46 -2.34 3.42
CA ASP A 11 -12.68 -3.79 3.63
C ASP A 11 -11.36 -4.52 3.95
N ASP A 12 -10.25 -4.07 3.36
CA ASP A 12 -8.92 -4.54 3.70
C ASP A 12 -8.61 -4.39 5.21
N TYR A 13 -9.06 -3.32 5.85
CA TYR A 13 -8.81 -3.10 7.28
C TYR A 13 -9.63 -4.07 8.14
N HIS A 14 -10.88 -4.35 7.80
CA HIS A 14 -11.67 -5.36 8.50
C HIS A 14 -11.03 -6.75 8.39
N ARG A 15 -10.55 -7.10 7.20
CA ARG A 15 -9.84 -8.38 6.97
C ARG A 15 -8.52 -8.44 7.75
N LEU A 16 -7.76 -7.33 7.81
CA LEU A 16 -6.53 -7.23 8.62
C LEU A 16 -6.82 -7.36 10.11
N MET A 17 -7.84 -6.66 10.61
CA MET A 17 -8.21 -6.70 12.02
C MET A 17 -8.72 -8.07 12.48
N SER A 18 -9.25 -8.88 11.56
CA SER A 18 -9.68 -10.26 11.82
C SER A 18 -8.54 -11.28 11.82
N LEU A 19 -7.31 -10.87 11.44
CA LEU A 19 -6.16 -11.78 11.45
C LEU A 19 -5.76 -12.15 12.88
N ASP A 20 -5.59 -13.46 13.12
CA ASP A 20 -4.90 -13.90 14.31
C ASP A 20 -3.39 -13.64 14.14
N LEU A 21 -2.89 -12.61 14.82
CA LEU A 21 -1.49 -12.24 14.81
C LEU A 21 -0.68 -12.89 15.96
N VAL A 22 -1.26 -13.76 16.73
CA VAL A 22 -0.55 -14.53 17.76
C VAL A 22 -0.27 -15.93 17.21
N PRO A 23 0.95 -16.39 17.13
CA PRO A 23 2.25 -15.80 17.51
C PRO A 23 3.02 -15.20 16.30
N THR A 24 2.36 -14.45 15.43
CA THR A 24 2.97 -13.96 14.18
C THR A 24 4.17 -13.03 14.46
N ARG A 25 5.31 -13.38 13.86
CA ARG A 25 6.56 -12.61 13.93
C ARG A 25 6.81 -11.78 12.67
N LEU A 26 6.20 -12.15 11.56
CA LEU A 26 6.35 -11.50 10.28
C LEU A 26 4.98 -11.35 9.61
N LEU A 27 4.51 -10.12 9.44
CA LEU A 27 3.36 -9.81 8.60
C LEU A 27 3.82 -9.09 7.33
N ILE A 28 3.40 -9.59 6.18
CA ILE A 28 3.74 -9.04 4.88
C ILE A 28 2.46 -8.51 4.24
N CYS A 29 2.33 -7.19 4.13
CA CYS A 29 1.29 -6.52 3.35
C CYS A 29 1.81 -6.28 1.94
N GLN A 30 1.27 -7.00 0.96
CA GLN A 30 1.71 -6.95 -0.43
C GLN A 30 0.65 -6.25 -1.30
N GLY A 31 1.09 -5.44 -2.25
CA GLY A 31 0.21 -4.77 -3.21
C GLY A 31 0.93 -3.76 -4.07
N MET A 32 0.23 -3.22 -5.06
CA MET A 32 0.74 -2.17 -5.94
C MET A 32 1.05 -0.87 -5.19
N SER A 33 1.73 0.07 -5.85
CA SER A 33 1.87 1.44 -5.32
C SER A 33 0.48 2.06 -5.17
N GLY A 34 0.27 2.82 -4.09
CA GLY A 34 -1.02 3.46 -3.84
C GLY A 34 -2.17 2.54 -3.42
N SER A 35 -1.93 1.23 -3.19
CA SER A 35 -2.97 0.29 -2.75
C SER A 35 -3.37 0.44 -1.27
N GLY A 36 -2.72 1.34 -0.52
CA GLY A 36 -3.03 1.58 0.90
C GLY A 36 -2.25 0.73 1.91
N LYS A 37 -1.17 0.03 1.50
CA LYS A 37 -0.36 -0.83 2.41
C LYS A 37 0.14 -0.13 3.65
N THR A 38 0.77 1.03 3.48
CA THR A 38 1.34 1.81 4.59
C THR A 38 0.24 2.22 5.56
N THR A 39 -0.86 2.77 5.05
CA THR A 39 -2.02 3.20 5.85
C THR A 39 -2.67 2.01 6.57
N ALA A 40 -2.75 0.84 5.92
CA ALA A 40 -3.26 -0.38 6.53
C ALA A 40 -2.37 -0.86 7.69
N ILE A 41 -1.04 -0.80 7.55
CA ILE A 41 -0.10 -1.13 8.63
C ILE A 41 -0.19 -0.13 9.78
N GLU A 42 -0.29 1.17 9.49
CA GLU A 42 -0.48 2.20 10.52
C GLU A 42 -1.77 1.95 11.29
N TYR A 43 -2.88 1.71 10.59
CA TYR A 43 -4.17 1.39 11.19
C TYR A 43 -4.08 0.13 12.08
N LEU A 44 -3.40 -0.91 11.61
CA LEU A 44 -3.17 -2.14 12.37
C LEU A 44 -2.36 -1.88 13.66
N CYS A 45 -1.30 -1.09 13.59
CA CYS A 45 -0.48 -0.72 14.75
C CYS A 45 -1.28 0.09 15.78
N GLU A 46 -2.25 0.89 15.34
CA GLU A 46 -3.07 1.73 16.22
C GLU A 46 -4.24 0.98 16.87
N HIS A 47 -4.81 0.00 16.18
CA HIS A 47 -6.10 -0.57 16.58
C HIS A 47 -6.08 -2.06 16.89
N HIS A 48 -5.08 -2.82 16.41
CA HIS A 48 -5.03 -4.26 16.66
C HIS A 48 -4.57 -4.56 18.10
N SER A 49 -5.35 -5.34 18.84
CA SER A 49 -5.17 -5.63 20.28
C SER A 49 -3.77 -6.13 20.68
N HIS A 50 -3.04 -6.80 19.76
CA HIS A 50 -1.69 -7.29 20.03
C HIS A 50 -0.57 -6.32 19.63
N LEU A 51 -0.89 -5.19 19.01
CA LEU A 51 0.07 -4.24 18.47
C LEU A 51 -0.11 -2.83 19.02
N CYS A 52 -1.32 -2.41 19.38
CA CYS A 52 -1.65 -1.03 19.76
C CYS A 52 -0.91 -0.53 21.00
N ASP A 53 -0.53 -1.44 21.91
CA ASP A 53 0.24 -1.10 23.13
C ASP A 53 1.75 -1.04 22.88
N ARG A 54 2.21 -1.29 21.66
CA ARG A 54 3.62 -1.35 21.29
C ARG A 54 3.99 -0.15 20.43
N SER A 55 5.02 0.59 20.84
CA SER A 55 5.59 1.64 20.00
C SER A 55 6.26 1.03 18.77
N ALA A 56 5.75 1.36 17.59
CA ALA A 56 6.29 0.87 16.33
C ALA A 56 7.45 1.77 15.85
N ARG A 57 8.57 1.16 15.47
CA ARG A 57 9.66 1.86 14.77
C ARG A 57 9.52 1.66 13.27
N THR A 58 9.20 2.74 12.57
CA THR A 58 8.99 2.73 11.11
C THR A 58 10.24 3.17 10.36
N PHE A 59 10.64 2.36 9.38
CA PHE A 59 11.75 2.64 8.46
C PHE A 59 11.24 2.61 7.02
N ARG A 60 11.26 3.76 6.37
CA ARG A 60 10.97 3.85 4.94
C ARG A 60 12.22 3.60 4.12
N LEU A 61 12.16 2.60 3.25
CA LEU A 61 13.32 2.12 2.51
C LEU A 61 13.36 2.73 1.10
N THR A 62 14.08 3.84 0.95
CA THR A 62 14.15 4.62 -0.30
C THR A 62 15.20 4.13 -1.30
N GLY A 63 16.11 3.25 -0.90
CA GLY A 63 17.20 2.78 -1.74
C GLY A 63 17.40 1.27 -1.69
N PRO A 64 18.22 0.71 -2.59
CA PRO A 64 18.44 -0.74 -2.69
C PRO A 64 19.20 -1.33 -1.49
N ARG A 65 19.92 -0.50 -0.74
CA ARG A 65 20.64 -0.89 0.48
C ARG A 65 19.95 -0.29 1.69
N CYS A 66 19.71 -1.12 2.70
CA CYS A 66 19.12 -0.69 3.96
C CYS A 66 20.08 -0.98 5.10
N GLN A 67 20.48 0.07 5.83
CA GLN A 67 21.17 -0.04 7.11
C GLN A 67 20.17 0.26 8.22
N LEU A 68 19.83 -0.77 8.99
CA LEU A 68 18.96 -0.65 10.13
C LEU A 68 19.79 -0.71 11.44
N PRO A 69 19.41 0.05 12.47
CA PRO A 69 20.04 -0.05 13.78
C PRO A 69 19.86 -1.44 14.37
N ALA A 70 20.59 -1.74 15.42
CA ALA A 70 20.37 -2.94 16.21
C ALA A 70 19.08 -2.75 17.04
N LEU A 71 18.09 -3.61 16.80
CA LEU A 71 16.76 -3.59 17.45
C LEU A 71 16.53 -4.96 18.07
N GLN A 72 15.95 -5.00 19.27
CA GLN A 72 15.64 -6.24 19.99
C GLN A 72 14.26 -6.16 20.65
N ASN A 73 13.43 -7.19 20.43
CA ASN A 73 12.09 -7.33 21.01
C ASN A 73 11.15 -6.15 20.72
N GLU A 74 11.37 -5.45 19.60
CA GLU A 74 10.60 -4.29 19.19
C GLU A 74 9.57 -4.65 18.13
N LEU A 75 8.58 -3.75 17.93
CA LEU A 75 7.70 -3.74 16.77
C LEU A 75 8.35 -2.87 15.69
N VAL A 76 8.67 -3.49 14.55
CA VAL A 76 9.40 -2.85 13.44
C VAL A 76 8.53 -2.83 12.20
N VAL A 77 8.37 -1.66 11.60
CA VAL A 77 7.70 -1.49 10.31
C VAL A 77 8.73 -1.19 9.24
N LEU A 78 8.78 -2.03 8.21
CA LEU A 78 9.60 -1.80 7.02
C LEU A 78 8.67 -1.38 5.89
N ASP A 79 8.72 -0.09 5.54
CA ASP A 79 7.85 0.48 4.52
C ASP A 79 8.55 0.60 3.17
N ASP A 80 7.80 0.37 2.09
CA ASP A 80 8.20 0.56 0.70
C ASP A 80 9.31 -0.40 0.21
N ILE A 81 9.20 -1.69 0.56
CA ILE A 81 10.13 -2.71 0.04
C ILE A 81 9.88 -2.96 -1.45
N ARG A 82 10.88 -2.60 -2.27
CA ARG A 82 10.88 -2.74 -3.75
C ARG A 82 12.01 -3.61 -4.29
N PHE A 83 13.09 -3.78 -3.52
CA PHE A 83 14.29 -4.47 -3.98
C PHE A 83 14.62 -5.67 -3.09
N LEU A 84 15.06 -6.78 -3.70
CA LEU A 84 15.43 -8.00 -2.97
C LEU A 84 16.51 -7.77 -1.91
N ARG A 85 17.45 -6.86 -2.17
CA ARG A 85 18.52 -6.51 -1.23
C ARG A 85 18.00 -5.88 0.07
N GLN A 86 16.82 -5.28 0.05
CA GLN A 86 16.18 -4.72 1.24
C GLN A 86 15.67 -5.81 2.20
N LEU A 87 15.59 -7.07 1.75
CA LEU A 87 15.22 -8.21 2.59
C LEU A 87 16.38 -8.76 3.45
N LEU A 88 17.62 -8.41 3.12
CA LEU A 88 18.80 -8.94 3.83
C LEU A 88 18.77 -8.71 5.35
N PRO A 89 18.37 -7.53 5.88
CA PRO A 89 18.32 -7.32 7.33
C PRO A 89 17.14 -8.05 8.01
N LEU A 90 16.15 -8.54 7.28
CA LEU A 90 14.94 -9.15 7.84
C LEU A 90 15.26 -10.35 8.75
N GLY A 91 16.16 -11.23 8.31
CA GLY A 91 16.58 -12.39 9.11
C GLY A 91 17.26 -12.01 10.43
N ARG A 92 18.06 -10.92 10.44
CA ARG A 92 18.69 -10.40 11.66
C ARG A 92 17.64 -9.81 12.60
N LEU A 93 16.69 -9.03 12.09
CA LEU A 93 15.60 -8.47 12.89
C LEU A 93 14.76 -9.57 13.56
N LEU A 94 14.38 -10.58 12.79
CA LEU A 94 13.56 -11.70 13.30
C LEU A 94 14.30 -12.54 14.35
N ARG A 95 15.61 -12.81 14.16
CA ARG A 95 16.45 -13.50 15.17
C ARG A 95 16.58 -12.71 16.46
N ALA A 96 16.63 -11.37 16.36
CA ALA A 96 16.70 -10.49 17.54
C ALA A 96 15.39 -10.35 18.31
N GLY A 97 14.39 -11.17 18.02
CA GLY A 97 13.14 -11.19 18.77
C GLY A 97 12.10 -10.15 18.30
N ASN A 98 12.37 -9.38 17.26
CA ASN A 98 11.42 -8.37 16.78
C ASN A 98 10.18 -8.98 16.11
N THR A 99 9.06 -8.27 16.20
CA THR A 99 7.89 -8.47 15.34
C THR A 99 8.02 -7.49 14.17
N VAL A 100 7.97 -8.00 12.94
CA VAL A 100 8.23 -7.19 11.75
C VAL A 100 6.99 -7.14 10.87
N LEU A 101 6.51 -5.93 10.58
CA LEU A 101 5.47 -5.63 9.62
C LEU A 101 6.11 -5.06 8.36
N VAL A 102 5.71 -5.54 7.20
CA VAL A 102 6.35 -5.21 5.93
C VAL A 102 5.32 -4.73 4.93
N ALA A 103 5.48 -3.50 4.42
CA ALA A 103 4.78 -3.03 3.23
C ALA A 103 5.68 -3.30 2.00
N SER A 104 5.23 -4.18 1.10
CA SER A 104 6.06 -4.66 -0.01
C SER A 104 5.38 -4.59 -1.36
N HIS A 105 6.18 -4.25 -2.38
CA HIS A 105 5.84 -4.42 -3.78
C HIS A 105 6.31 -5.77 -4.35
N LEU A 106 7.18 -6.48 -3.60
CA LEU A 106 7.69 -7.78 -4.01
C LEU A 106 6.63 -8.86 -3.81
N ALA A 107 6.61 -9.82 -4.72
CA ALA A 107 5.72 -10.98 -4.59
C ALA A 107 6.04 -11.78 -3.31
N PRO A 108 5.03 -12.41 -2.67
CA PRO A 108 5.21 -13.15 -1.41
C PRO A 108 6.22 -14.30 -1.49
N VAL A 109 6.50 -14.82 -2.67
CA VAL A 109 7.49 -15.88 -2.89
C VAL A 109 8.91 -15.45 -2.49
N PHE A 110 9.25 -14.17 -2.62
CA PHE A 110 10.56 -13.67 -2.23
C PHE A 110 10.79 -13.67 -0.71
N PHE A 111 9.73 -13.80 0.07
CA PHE A 111 9.79 -13.92 1.53
C PHE A 111 9.83 -15.38 2.02
N LEU A 112 9.80 -16.35 1.11
CA LEU A 112 9.71 -17.76 1.46
C LEU A 112 10.76 -18.22 2.49
N PRO A 113 12.06 -17.85 2.42
CA PRO A 113 13.05 -18.27 3.40
C PRO A 113 12.69 -17.89 4.83
N TRP A 114 12.16 -16.67 5.03
CA TRP A 114 11.76 -16.19 6.36
C TRP A 114 10.43 -16.79 6.80
N ARG A 115 9.51 -17.03 5.87
CA ARG A 115 8.21 -17.66 6.14
C ARG A 115 8.32 -19.12 6.58
N LEU A 116 9.35 -19.81 6.15
CA LEU A 116 9.63 -21.19 6.58
C LEU A 116 10.24 -21.25 7.98
N LEU A 117 10.99 -20.21 8.38
CA LEU A 117 11.73 -20.18 9.65
C LEU A 117 10.98 -19.49 10.79
N TRP A 118 10.04 -18.61 10.49
CA TRP A 118 9.29 -17.82 11.48
C TRP A 118 7.78 -17.84 11.18
N SER A 119 6.99 -17.80 12.26
CA SER A 119 5.55 -17.64 12.13
C SER A 119 5.23 -16.38 11.34
N SER A 120 4.57 -16.53 10.20
CA SER A 120 4.32 -15.45 9.25
C SER A 120 2.91 -15.47 8.70
N ARG A 121 2.42 -14.27 8.37
CA ARG A 121 1.18 -14.06 7.61
C ARG A 121 1.48 -13.20 6.38
N VAL A 122 0.75 -13.46 5.31
CA VAL A 122 0.76 -12.63 4.09
C VAL A 122 -0.64 -12.09 3.90
N PHE A 123 -0.72 -10.80 3.73
CA PHE A 123 -1.94 -10.10 3.38
C PHE A 123 -1.75 -9.41 2.03
N VAL A 124 -2.56 -9.79 1.06
CA VAL A 124 -2.58 -9.16 -0.26
C VAL A 124 -3.69 -8.14 -0.27
N MET A 125 -3.31 -6.88 -0.59
CA MET A 125 -4.28 -5.79 -0.71
C MET A 125 -5.22 -6.04 -1.87
N ASP A 126 -6.52 -5.83 -1.67
CA ASP A 126 -7.51 -5.96 -2.73
C ASP A 126 -7.25 -4.95 -3.86
N GLN A 127 -7.53 -5.37 -5.08
CA GLN A 127 -7.30 -4.58 -6.30
C GLN A 127 -8.53 -4.61 -7.22
N ASP A 128 -9.72 -4.83 -6.64
CA ASP A 128 -10.97 -4.84 -7.39
C ASP A 128 -11.55 -3.42 -7.60
N GLU A 129 -12.44 -3.31 -8.55
CA GLU A 129 -13.16 -2.07 -8.84
C GLU A 129 -14.02 -1.59 -7.67
N GLY A 130 -14.61 -2.49 -6.91
CA GLY A 130 -15.43 -2.17 -5.74
C GLY A 130 -14.69 -1.35 -4.69
N LYS A 131 -13.38 -1.50 -4.60
CA LYS A 131 -12.51 -0.70 -3.74
C LYS A 131 -12.52 0.78 -4.15
N ILE A 132 -12.43 1.06 -5.44
CA ILE A 132 -12.45 2.42 -5.98
C ILE A 132 -13.85 3.03 -5.90
N GLU A 133 -14.89 2.23 -6.19
CA GLU A 133 -16.30 2.67 -6.04
C GLU A 133 -16.58 3.15 -4.61
N ARG A 134 -16.17 2.36 -3.58
CA ARG A 134 -16.32 2.75 -2.17
C ARG A 134 -15.53 4.00 -1.82
N TYR A 135 -14.33 4.14 -2.36
CA TYR A 135 -13.50 5.30 -2.14
C TYR A 135 -14.11 6.58 -2.71
N LEU A 136 -14.62 6.55 -3.95
CA LEU A 136 -15.30 7.68 -4.59
C LEU A 136 -16.61 8.03 -3.86
N ALA A 137 -17.37 7.02 -3.45
CA ALA A 137 -18.60 7.21 -2.67
C ALA A 137 -18.30 7.89 -1.32
N HIS A 138 -17.22 7.47 -0.62
CA HIS A 138 -16.80 8.11 0.62
C HIS A 138 -16.41 9.58 0.42
N LYS A 139 -15.72 9.87 -0.68
CA LYS A 139 -15.38 11.25 -1.06
C LYS A 139 -16.58 12.07 -1.58
N GLN A 140 -17.75 11.46 -1.68
CA GLN A 140 -18.94 12.07 -2.25
C GLN A 140 -18.74 12.59 -3.69
N VAL A 141 -17.88 11.92 -4.45
CA VAL A 141 -17.63 12.22 -5.86
C VAL A 141 -18.56 11.35 -6.71
N PRO A 142 -19.43 11.92 -7.55
CA PRO A 142 -20.24 11.16 -8.49
C PRO A 142 -19.37 10.41 -9.49
N PHE A 143 -19.76 9.18 -9.85
CA PHE A 143 -19.05 8.34 -10.79
C PHE A 143 -19.99 7.38 -11.52
N SER A 144 -19.66 6.98 -12.73
CA SER A 144 -20.25 5.82 -13.39
C SER A 144 -19.39 4.57 -13.15
N ARG A 145 -20.03 3.41 -13.06
CA ARG A 145 -19.31 2.13 -12.98
C ARG A 145 -18.39 1.93 -14.19
N GLN A 146 -18.78 2.41 -15.37
CA GLN A 146 -17.97 2.30 -16.59
C GLN A 146 -16.64 3.06 -16.44
N ALA A 147 -16.65 4.28 -15.90
CA ALA A 147 -15.44 5.05 -15.66
C ALA A 147 -14.51 4.35 -14.65
N VAL A 148 -15.08 3.77 -13.58
CA VAL A 148 -14.29 3.00 -12.60
C VAL A 148 -13.66 1.78 -13.23
N LEU A 149 -14.40 1.00 -14.03
CA LEU A 149 -13.86 -0.16 -14.75
C LEU A 149 -12.74 0.25 -15.71
N GLN A 150 -12.93 1.32 -16.48
CA GLN A 150 -11.91 1.85 -17.37
C GLN A 150 -10.65 2.29 -16.60
N TYR A 151 -10.83 2.99 -15.50
CA TYR A 151 -9.74 3.41 -14.63
C TYR A 151 -8.96 2.20 -14.08
N CYS A 152 -9.65 1.23 -13.48
CA CYS A 152 -9.01 0.05 -12.91
C CYS A 152 -8.29 -0.80 -13.96
N HIS A 153 -8.81 -0.86 -15.19
CA HIS A 153 -8.15 -1.54 -16.29
C HIS A 153 -6.83 -0.87 -16.70
N LEU A 154 -6.77 0.46 -16.68
CA LEU A 154 -5.60 1.23 -17.10
C LEU A 154 -4.55 1.40 -15.99
N PHE A 155 -4.99 1.65 -14.77
CA PHE A 155 -4.12 2.08 -13.66
C PHE A 155 -4.12 1.12 -12.46
N GLY A 156 -5.05 0.15 -12.42
CA GLY A 156 -5.30 -0.68 -11.24
C GLY A 156 -6.07 0.07 -10.14
N ALA A 157 -6.39 -0.61 -9.04
CA ALA A 157 -7.12 -0.02 -7.92
C ALA A 157 -6.18 0.79 -7.01
N ASN A 158 -5.78 1.97 -7.46
CA ASN A 158 -4.80 2.85 -6.83
C ASN A 158 -5.45 4.16 -6.36
N TYR A 159 -5.49 4.38 -5.05
CA TYR A 159 -6.09 5.58 -4.46
C TYR A 159 -5.35 6.88 -4.80
N LEU A 160 -4.01 6.82 -4.87
CA LEU A 160 -3.19 8.01 -5.14
C LEU A 160 -3.44 8.56 -6.54
N ASP A 161 -3.64 7.68 -7.53
CA ASP A 161 -3.92 8.10 -8.89
C ASP A 161 -5.36 8.64 -9.00
N VAL A 162 -6.33 8.09 -8.25
CA VAL A 162 -7.68 8.67 -8.15
C VAL A 162 -7.60 10.09 -7.61
N ASP A 163 -6.88 10.31 -6.50
CA ASP A 163 -6.73 11.64 -5.92
C ASP A 163 -6.06 12.59 -6.89
N PHE A 164 -5.00 12.17 -7.55
CA PHE A 164 -4.30 12.96 -8.54
C PHE A 164 -5.20 13.37 -9.73
N ILE A 165 -6.06 12.46 -10.21
CA ILE A 165 -7.02 12.74 -11.28
C ILE A 165 -8.05 13.79 -10.83
N LEU A 166 -8.61 13.63 -9.62
CA LEU A 166 -9.59 14.56 -9.06
C LEU A 166 -8.99 15.95 -8.78
N GLU A 167 -7.76 16.02 -8.30
CA GLU A 167 -7.04 17.28 -8.06
C GLU A 167 -6.80 18.10 -9.33
N ARG A 168 -6.71 17.43 -10.50
CA ARG A 168 -6.55 18.10 -11.81
C ARG A 168 -7.81 18.79 -12.28
N ARG A 169 -8.98 18.39 -11.79
CA ARG A 169 -10.26 19.00 -12.15
C ARG A 169 -11.18 19.12 -10.92
N PRO A 170 -10.92 20.05 -10.03
CA PRO A 170 -11.71 20.23 -8.81
C PRO A 170 -13.18 20.50 -9.10
N GLY A 171 -14.06 19.78 -8.40
CA GLY A 171 -15.52 19.95 -8.51
C GLY A 171 -16.18 19.20 -9.69
N ALA A 172 -15.42 18.53 -10.54
CA ALA A 172 -15.96 17.63 -11.55
C ALA A 172 -16.36 16.27 -10.94
N ASP A 173 -17.25 15.55 -11.61
CA ASP A 173 -17.43 14.14 -11.34
C ASP A 173 -16.20 13.33 -11.80
N PHE A 174 -16.15 12.05 -11.39
CA PHE A 174 -15.00 11.20 -11.72
C PHE A 174 -14.88 10.92 -13.22
N ASP A 175 -16.00 10.79 -13.91
CA ASP A 175 -16.06 10.52 -15.35
C ASP A 175 -15.41 11.65 -16.14
N GLU A 176 -15.78 12.90 -15.84
CA GLU A 176 -15.20 14.08 -16.47
C GLU A 176 -13.71 14.25 -16.11
N ALA A 177 -13.35 14.04 -14.84
CA ALA A 177 -11.97 14.16 -14.39
C ALA A 177 -11.07 13.10 -15.06
N LEU A 178 -11.54 11.85 -15.16
CA LEU A 178 -10.83 10.77 -15.84
C LEU A 178 -10.69 11.05 -17.36
N ALA A 179 -11.77 11.46 -18.03
CA ALA A 179 -11.75 11.78 -19.45
C ALA A 179 -10.75 12.92 -19.75
N TYR A 180 -10.75 13.96 -18.92
CA TYR A 180 -9.78 15.05 -19.01
C TYR A 180 -8.34 14.56 -18.84
N PHE A 181 -8.09 13.73 -17.82
CA PHE A 181 -6.77 13.18 -17.54
C PHE A 181 -6.25 12.29 -18.70
N LEU A 182 -7.10 11.41 -19.21
CA LEU A 182 -6.75 10.54 -20.35
C LEU A 182 -6.44 11.35 -21.61
N LYS A 183 -7.19 12.42 -21.87
CA LYS A 183 -6.90 13.33 -22.99
C LYS A 183 -5.55 14.03 -22.83
N PHE A 184 -5.24 14.46 -21.61
CA PHE A 184 -3.94 15.08 -21.29
C PHE A 184 -2.77 14.10 -21.50
N CYS A 185 -2.89 12.85 -21.00
CA CYS A 185 -1.88 11.82 -21.20
C CYS A 185 -1.67 11.46 -22.68
N GLN A 186 -2.73 11.48 -23.51
CA GLN A 186 -2.63 11.22 -24.94
C GLN A 186 -1.88 12.33 -25.68
N LEU A 187 -2.02 13.59 -25.25
CA LEU A 187 -1.29 14.71 -25.83
C LEU A 187 0.21 14.67 -25.50
N ASP A 188 0.59 14.18 -24.33
CA ASP A 188 1.99 14.03 -23.92
C ASP A 188 2.69 12.84 -24.59
N LEU A 189 1.93 11.85 -25.07
CA LEU A 189 2.45 10.66 -25.75
C LEU A 189 2.61 10.81 -27.26
N THR A 190 2.13 11.91 -27.86
CA THR A 190 2.39 12.18 -29.27
C THR A 190 3.84 12.63 -29.43
N PRO A 191 4.69 11.92 -30.20
CA PRO A 191 6.05 12.34 -30.44
C PRO A 191 6.05 13.73 -31.08
N ASN A 192 6.85 14.63 -30.49
CA ASN A 192 7.00 16.00 -30.98
C ASN A 192 7.44 15.96 -32.45
N PRO A 193 6.65 16.43 -33.41
CA PRO A 193 7.00 16.34 -34.84
C PRO A 193 8.15 17.26 -35.26
N LEU A 194 8.83 17.91 -34.31
CA LEU A 194 9.92 18.87 -34.57
C LEU A 194 11.32 18.34 -34.28
N SER A 195 11.50 17.01 -34.11
CA SER A 195 12.82 16.39 -33.98
C SER A 195 13.18 15.56 -35.23
N SER A 196 13.10 16.17 -36.40
CA SER A 196 13.73 15.65 -37.61
C SER A 196 14.74 16.67 -38.17
#